data_7a2b28d602a2ca4c2cb9a716cfa87f00
#
_entry.id   7a2b28d602a2ca4c2cb9a716cfa87f00
#
_cell.length_a   1.000
_cell.length_b   1.000
_cell.length_c   1.000
_cell.angle_alpha   90.00
_cell.angle_beta   90.00
_cell.angle_gamma   90.00
#
_symmetry.space_group_name_H-M   'P 1'
#
loop_
_entity.id
_entity.type
_entity.pdbx_description
1 polymer ?
#
loop_
_entity_poly.entity_id
_entity_poly.type
_entity_poly.pdbx_seq_one_letter_code
_entity_poly.pdbx_strand_id
1 'polypeptide(L)'
;IPPAGIDVGAEAVDALQANAAMVRKRWQQLIDAAKTDKQGSTALARLIDLEPEVLVFPRAVEMTIEQSIFYSPKALSDADRLLEIANERIDRIAAGASWAEVVSLGTSNEKQLLAGGYRSKIDDSFQPYGVVVPANVNVVDALPIRMDVWLHGRGEKVSELAFLNKHSNRPDRYRTGNEPMPQ
;
A
#
# COMPACT_ATOMS: atom_id res chain seq x y z
N ILE A 1 -2.28 17.56 -18.63
CA ILE A 1 -1.10 17.76 -17.75
C ILE A 1 -1.65 17.97 -16.35
N PRO A 2 -1.18 17.23 -15.32
CA PRO A 2 -1.59 17.48 -13.95
C PRO A 2 -1.26 18.92 -13.53
N PRO A 3 -2.06 19.55 -12.65
CA PRO A 3 -1.73 20.86 -12.11
C PRO A 3 -0.43 20.80 -11.29
N ALA A 4 0.24 21.94 -11.15
CA ALA A 4 1.40 22.04 -10.27
C ALA A 4 0.98 21.78 -8.80
N GLY A 5 1.82 21.08 -8.07
CA GLY A 5 1.65 20.91 -6.62
C GLY A 5 1.95 22.20 -5.85
N ILE A 6 1.67 22.17 -4.56
CA ILE A 6 2.03 23.23 -3.63
C ILE A 6 3.46 23.04 -3.15
N ASP A 7 4.11 24.14 -2.76
CA ASP A 7 5.36 24.07 -2.00
C ASP A 7 5.08 23.64 -0.57
N VAL A 8 5.75 22.60 -0.11
CA VAL A 8 5.61 22.05 1.25
C VAL A 8 6.85 22.29 2.12
N GLY A 9 7.86 22.99 1.57
CA GLY A 9 9.12 23.31 2.23
C GLY A 9 10.16 22.19 2.16
N ALA A 10 11.41 22.55 1.99
CA ALA A 10 12.53 21.61 1.80
C ALA A 10 12.73 20.70 3.03
N GLU A 11 12.59 21.21 4.25
CA GLU A 11 12.76 20.42 5.48
C GLU A 11 11.77 19.26 5.56
N ALA A 12 10.50 19.48 5.18
CA ALA A 12 9.48 18.43 5.17
C ALA A 12 9.76 17.38 4.09
N VAL A 13 10.24 17.83 2.92
CA VAL A 13 10.66 16.93 1.83
C VAL A 13 11.82 16.05 2.25
N ASP A 14 12.87 16.64 2.85
CA ASP A 14 14.06 15.93 3.33
C ASP A 14 13.69 14.90 4.41
N ALA A 15 12.80 15.25 5.33
CA ALA A 15 12.31 14.33 6.36
C ALA A 15 11.57 13.13 5.75
N LEU A 16 10.67 13.37 4.78
CA LEU A 16 9.95 12.29 4.10
C LEU A 16 10.89 11.38 3.28
N GLN A 17 11.89 11.96 2.61
CA GLN A 17 12.91 11.18 1.88
C GLN A 17 13.71 10.30 2.83
N ALA A 18 14.14 10.83 3.97
CA ALA A 18 14.86 10.07 4.99
C ALA A 18 14.03 8.92 5.54
N ASN A 19 12.74 9.18 5.84
CA ASN A 19 11.82 8.16 6.33
C ASN A 19 11.57 7.07 5.28
N ALA A 20 11.37 7.43 4.01
CA ALA A 20 11.21 6.46 2.91
C ALA A 20 12.46 5.58 2.74
N ALA A 21 13.64 6.20 2.78
CA ALA A 21 14.92 5.49 2.72
C ALA A 21 15.10 4.53 3.91
N MET A 22 14.62 4.90 5.10
CA MET A 22 14.65 4.03 6.28
C MET A 22 13.77 2.79 6.10
N VAL A 23 12.55 2.92 5.54
CA VAL A 23 11.68 1.79 5.21
C VAL A 23 12.40 0.83 4.24
N ARG A 24 13.00 1.34 3.17
CA ARG A 24 13.76 0.53 2.20
C ARG A 24 14.93 -0.19 2.85
N LYS A 25 15.67 0.50 3.71
CA LYS A 25 16.80 -0.09 4.44
C LYS A 25 16.34 -1.23 5.36
N ARG A 26 15.25 -1.04 6.10
CA ARG A 26 14.67 -2.09 6.96
C ARG A 26 14.25 -3.31 6.15
N TRP A 27 13.60 -3.09 5.00
CA TRP A 27 13.24 -4.17 4.10
C TRP A 27 14.47 -4.93 3.60
N GLN A 28 15.49 -4.22 3.16
CA GLN A 28 16.74 -4.83 2.69
C GLN A 28 17.42 -5.67 3.78
N GLN A 29 17.39 -5.23 5.04
CA GLN A 29 17.91 -5.99 6.17
C GLN A 29 17.19 -7.33 6.35
N LEU A 30 15.87 -7.40 6.16
CA LEU A 30 15.14 -8.67 6.18
C LEU A 30 15.56 -9.60 5.03
N ILE A 31 15.71 -9.06 3.84
CA ILE A 31 16.18 -9.82 2.67
C ILE A 31 17.59 -10.38 2.93
N ASP A 32 18.49 -9.57 3.45
CA ASP A 32 19.87 -9.98 3.70
C ASP A 32 19.97 -11.03 4.83
N ALA A 33 19.16 -10.90 5.85
CA ALA A 33 19.03 -11.91 6.89
C ALA A 33 18.54 -13.26 6.32
N ALA A 34 17.50 -13.24 5.46
CA ALA A 34 16.98 -14.45 4.83
C ALA A 34 17.98 -15.13 3.88
N LYS A 35 18.84 -14.36 3.19
CA LYS A 35 19.90 -14.91 2.33
C LYS A 35 20.99 -15.66 3.12
N THR A 36 21.22 -15.27 4.36
CA THR A 36 22.26 -15.88 5.21
C THR A 36 21.76 -17.11 5.98
N ASP A 37 20.45 -17.32 6.04
CA ASP A 37 19.86 -18.49 6.70
C ASP A 37 20.02 -19.74 5.82
N LYS A 38 20.48 -20.87 6.41
CA LYS A 38 20.64 -22.15 5.71
C LYS A 38 19.31 -22.76 5.20
N GLN A 39 18.18 -22.37 5.79
CA GLN A 39 16.83 -22.71 5.33
C GLN A 39 16.19 -21.60 4.48
N GLY A 40 16.98 -20.61 4.06
CA GLY A 40 16.56 -19.32 3.57
C GLY A 40 15.82 -19.29 2.22
N SER A 41 15.82 -20.36 1.42
CA SER A 41 15.22 -20.31 0.09
C SER A 41 13.70 -20.04 0.14
N THR A 42 12.97 -20.68 1.05
CA THR A 42 11.51 -20.48 1.21
C THR A 42 11.20 -19.13 1.86
N ALA A 43 11.97 -18.73 2.85
CA ALA A 43 11.82 -17.43 3.50
C ALA A 43 12.11 -16.28 2.52
N LEU A 44 13.17 -16.40 1.74
CA LEU A 44 13.52 -15.40 0.73
C LEU A 44 12.45 -15.31 -0.37
N ALA A 45 11.95 -16.44 -0.89
CA ALA A 45 10.86 -16.43 -1.88
C ALA A 45 9.62 -15.72 -1.34
N ARG A 46 9.23 -16.02 -0.08
CA ARG A 46 8.11 -15.35 0.59
C ARG A 46 8.33 -13.83 0.72
N LEU A 47 9.55 -13.39 1.07
CA LEU A 47 9.86 -11.96 1.16
C LEU A 47 9.75 -11.30 -0.22
N ILE A 48 10.24 -11.93 -1.29
CA ILE A 48 10.12 -11.42 -2.65
C ILE A 48 8.66 -11.26 -3.07
N ASP A 49 7.80 -12.22 -2.72
CA ASP A 49 6.37 -12.17 -3.02
C ASP A 49 5.66 -11.05 -2.25
N LEU A 50 6.10 -10.74 -1.02
CA LEU A 50 5.53 -9.69 -0.17
C LEU A 50 6.14 -8.31 -0.39
N GLU A 51 7.24 -8.20 -1.15
CA GLU A 51 7.95 -6.95 -1.39
C GLU A 51 7.03 -5.82 -1.90
N PRO A 52 6.15 -6.05 -2.90
CA PRO A 52 5.27 -4.99 -3.40
C PRO A 52 4.30 -4.48 -2.34
N GLU A 53 3.86 -5.35 -1.42
CA GLU A 53 2.94 -4.99 -0.33
C GLU A 53 3.54 -3.97 0.66
N VAL A 54 4.85 -3.89 0.70
CA VAL A 54 5.60 -2.95 1.56
C VAL A 54 6.11 -1.77 0.74
N LEU A 55 6.82 -2.04 -0.37
CA LEU A 55 7.58 -1.00 -1.07
C LEU A 55 6.73 -0.11 -1.97
N VAL A 56 5.47 -0.43 -2.22
CA VAL A 56 4.53 0.47 -2.92
C VAL A 56 4.31 1.77 -2.14
N PHE A 57 4.38 1.76 -0.81
CA PHE A 57 4.16 2.95 0.02
C PHE A 57 5.31 3.95 -0.06
N PRO A 58 6.59 3.58 0.23
CA PRO A 58 7.69 4.52 0.07
C PRO A 58 7.84 4.96 -1.40
N ARG A 59 7.58 4.09 -2.38
CA ARG A 59 7.55 4.48 -3.80
C ARG A 59 6.56 5.61 -4.08
N ALA A 60 5.34 5.51 -3.57
CA ALA A 60 4.32 6.54 -3.77
C ALA A 60 4.73 7.89 -3.16
N VAL A 61 5.39 7.87 -2.00
CA VAL A 61 5.94 9.09 -1.36
C VAL A 61 7.06 9.68 -2.22
N GLU A 62 8.03 8.86 -2.62
CA GLU A 62 9.17 9.26 -3.46
C GLU A 62 8.70 9.87 -4.79
N MET A 63 7.76 9.23 -5.48
CA MET A 63 7.17 9.77 -6.72
C MET A 63 6.47 11.10 -6.51
N THR A 64 5.77 11.28 -5.38
CA THR A 64 5.09 12.54 -5.05
C THR A 64 6.12 13.66 -4.86
N ILE A 65 7.26 13.36 -4.25
CA ILE A 65 8.39 14.28 -4.07
C ILE A 65 9.03 14.61 -5.42
N GLU A 66 9.43 13.59 -6.19
CA GLU A 66 10.10 13.76 -7.49
C GLU A 66 9.28 14.61 -8.47
N GLN A 67 7.97 14.38 -8.49
CA GLN A 67 7.07 15.07 -9.40
C GLN A 67 6.52 16.38 -8.82
N SER A 68 6.87 16.72 -7.57
CA SER A 68 6.37 17.91 -6.85
C SER A 68 4.82 18.01 -6.87
N ILE A 69 4.13 16.87 -6.64
CA ILE A 69 2.67 16.77 -6.74
C ILE A 69 1.96 16.66 -5.39
N PHE A 70 2.42 17.42 -4.40
CA PHE A 70 1.65 17.64 -3.18
C PHE A 70 0.50 18.61 -3.50
N TYR A 71 -0.74 18.17 -3.42
CA TYR A 71 -1.91 19.00 -3.78
C TYR A 71 -2.62 19.62 -2.58
N SER A 72 -2.17 19.33 -1.36
CA SER A 72 -2.67 19.93 -0.14
C SER A 72 -1.63 19.78 0.99
N PRO A 73 -1.65 20.65 2.03
CA PRO A 73 -0.79 20.49 3.20
C PRO A 73 -1.00 19.14 3.91
N LYS A 74 -2.22 18.59 3.86
CA LYS A 74 -2.56 17.28 4.41
C LYS A 74 -1.78 16.14 3.76
N ALA A 75 -1.30 16.30 2.53
CA ALA A 75 -0.55 15.26 1.83
C ALA A 75 0.77 14.89 2.53
N LEU A 76 1.35 15.79 3.35
CA LEU A 76 2.51 15.48 4.19
C LEU A 76 2.15 14.44 5.26
N SER A 77 1.11 14.70 6.06
CA SER A 77 0.67 13.72 7.07
C SER A 77 0.13 12.43 6.45
N ASP A 78 -0.43 12.48 5.26
CA ASP A 78 -0.83 11.30 4.51
C ASP A 78 0.40 10.47 4.07
N ALA A 79 1.51 11.13 3.67
CA ALA A 79 2.77 10.49 3.32
C ALA A 79 3.42 9.81 4.54
N ASP A 80 3.53 10.51 5.67
CA ASP A 80 4.05 9.93 6.92
C ASP A 80 3.27 8.68 7.31
N ARG A 81 1.93 8.75 7.25
CA ARG A 81 1.08 7.60 7.56
C ARG A 81 1.32 6.42 6.63
N LEU A 82 1.54 6.62 5.34
CA LEU A 82 1.87 5.53 4.42
C LEU A 82 3.20 4.85 4.79
N LEU A 83 4.19 5.62 5.23
CA LEU A 83 5.47 5.09 5.70
C LEU A 83 5.33 4.34 7.03
N GLU A 84 4.43 4.78 7.92
CA GLU A 84 4.06 4.03 9.14
C GLU A 84 3.45 2.67 8.78
N ILE A 85 2.48 2.62 7.85
CA ILE A 85 1.87 1.37 7.37
C ILE A 85 2.94 0.42 6.82
N ALA A 86 3.89 0.94 6.03
CA ALA A 86 4.97 0.12 5.50
C ALA A 86 5.83 -0.48 6.64
N ASN A 87 6.17 0.31 7.65
CA ASN A 87 6.92 -0.16 8.81
C ASN A 87 6.16 -1.22 9.62
N GLU A 88 4.87 -1.02 9.89
CA GLU A 88 4.02 -2.02 10.55
C GLU A 88 3.97 -3.34 9.76
N ARG A 89 3.90 -3.28 8.42
CA ARG A 89 3.94 -4.48 7.58
C ARG A 89 5.27 -5.20 7.67
N ILE A 90 6.38 -4.48 7.68
CA ILE A 90 7.72 -5.05 7.91
C ILE A 90 7.74 -5.83 9.22
N ASP A 91 7.22 -5.24 10.30
CA ASP A 91 7.20 -5.89 11.63
C ASP A 91 6.36 -7.17 11.62
N ARG A 92 5.18 -7.16 10.99
CA ARG A 92 4.33 -8.35 10.83
C ARG A 92 5.00 -9.44 9.99
N ILE A 93 5.64 -9.06 8.89
CA ILE A 93 6.37 -9.99 8.02
C ILE A 93 7.55 -10.63 8.76
N ALA A 94 8.30 -9.85 9.53
CA ALA A 94 9.39 -10.33 10.36
C ALA A 94 8.89 -11.30 11.46
N ALA A 95 7.70 -11.08 11.99
CA ALA A 95 7.03 -11.97 12.93
C ALA A 95 6.43 -13.25 12.28
N GLY A 96 6.54 -13.42 10.97
CA GLY A 96 6.05 -14.61 10.27
C GLY A 96 4.59 -14.53 9.80
N ALA A 97 3.92 -13.37 9.90
CA ALA A 97 2.52 -13.18 9.53
C ALA A 97 2.22 -13.59 8.08
N SER A 98 1.09 -14.22 7.83
CA SER A 98 0.59 -14.52 6.50
C SER A 98 0.27 -13.24 5.70
N TRP A 99 0.08 -13.33 4.38
CA TRP A 99 -0.32 -12.18 3.56
C TRP A 99 -1.56 -11.47 4.14
N ALA A 100 -2.59 -12.24 4.51
CA ALA A 100 -3.82 -11.68 5.05
C ALA A 100 -3.58 -10.87 6.35
N GLU A 101 -2.70 -11.37 7.23
CA GLU A 101 -2.32 -10.67 8.46
C GLU A 101 -1.46 -9.43 8.16
N VAL A 102 -0.57 -9.51 7.17
CA VAL A 102 0.27 -8.35 6.74
C VAL A 102 -0.60 -7.21 6.28
N VAL A 103 -1.61 -7.47 5.46
CA VAL A 103 -2.53 -6.44 4.97
C VAL A 103 -3.66 -6.11 5.93
N SER A 104 -3.67 -6.70 7.12
CA SER A 104 -4.69 -6.50 8.17
C SER A 104 -6.07 -7.01 7.81
N LEU A 105 -6.14 -8.09 7.02
CA LEU A 105 -7.37 -8.82 6.81
C LEU A 105 -7.68 -9.67 8.04
N GLY A 106 -8.55 -9.17 8.90
CA GLY A 106 -9.14 -9.97 9.97
C GLY A 106 -10.57 -10.36 9.65
N THR A 107 -11.14 -11.27 10.46
CA THR A 107 -12.59 -11.43 10.53
C THR A 107 -13.18 -10.15 11.12
N SER A 108 -13.94 -9.41 10.34
CA SER A 108 -14.62 -8.20 10.80
C SER A 108 -16.08 -8.25 10.42
N ASN A 109 -16.94 -7.86 11.37
CA ASN A 109 -18.36 -7.62 11.10
C ASN A 109 -18.57 -6.31 10.32
N GLU A 110 -17.50 -5.57 10.08
CA GLU A 110 -17.50 -4.33 9.33
C GLU A 110 -16.78 -4.50 7.99
N LYS A 111 -17.13 -3.65 7.05
CA LYS A 111 -16.46 -3.50 5.77
C LYS A 111 -15.01 -3.09 5.96
N GLN A 112 -14.10 -3.77 5.28
CA GLN A 112 -12.66 -3.49 5.37
C GLN A 112 -12.16 -2.86 4.07
N LEU A 113 -11.23 -1.92 4.21
CA LEU A 113 -10.48 -1.33 3.11
C LEU A 113 -9.01 -1.72 3.25
N LEU A 114 -8.47 -2.22 2.16
CA LEU A 114 -7.07 -2.61 2.08
C LEU A 114 -6.42 -1.90 0.91
N ALA A 115 -5.26 -1.33 1.15
CA ALA A 115 -4.38 -0.90 0.08
C ALA A 115 -3.13 -1.78 0.09
N GLY A 116 -2.60 -2.06 -1.08
CA GLY A 116 -1.38 -2.85 -1.23
C GLY A 116 -0.72 -2.58 -2.57
N GLY A 117 0.28 -3.37 -2.88
CA GLY A 117 0.99 -3.30 -4.13
C GLY A 117 1.17 -4.67 -4.78
N TYR A 118 1.28 -4.68 -6.09
CA TYR A 118 1.69 -5.84 -6.86
C TYR A 118 2.82 -5.48 -7.81
N ARG A 119 3.59 -6.47 -8.22
CA ARG A 119 4.65 -6.31 -9.21
C ARG A 119 4.06 -6.44 -10.60
N SER A 120 4.17 -5.40 -11.40
CA SER A 120 3.74 -5.38 -12.80
C SER A 120 4.57 -6.37 -13.62
N LYS A 121 3.91 -7.20 -14.42
CA LYS A 121 4.58 -8.11 -15.36
C LYS A 121 5.02 -7.41 -16.66
N ILE A 122 4.70 -6.13 -16.82
CA ILE A 122 5.02 -5.36 -18.02
C ILE A 122 6.40 -4.69 -17.87
N ASP A 123 6.64 -4.05 -16.73
CA ASP A 123 7.79 -3.19 -16.49
C ASP A 123 8.47 -3.42 -15.13
N ASP A 124 8.06 -4.47 -14.42
CA ASP A 124 8.56 -4.88 -13.12
C ASP A 124 8.35 -3.83 -12.00
N SER A 125 7.60 -2.78 -12.26
CA SER A 125 7.30 -1.74 -11.28
C SER A 125 6.27 -2.19 -10.24
N PHE A 126 6.33 -1.59 -9.05
CA PHE A 126 5.28 -1.80 -8.04
C PHE A 126 4.08 -0.91 -8.36
N GLN A 127 2.91 -1.51 -8.49
CA GLN A 127 1.66 -0.83 -8.79
C GLN A 127 0.70 -0.93 -7.61
N PRO A 128 0.01 0.15 -7.23
CA PRO A 128 -0.93 0.13 -6.13
C PRO A 128 -2.24 -0.55 -6.51
N TYR A 129 -2.84 -1.24 -5.55
CA TYR A 129 -4.22 -1.68 -5.62
C TYR A 129 -4.98 -1.34 -4.34
N GLY A 130 -6.31 -1.27 -4.44
CA GLY A 130 -7.21 -1.14 -3.31
C GLY A 130 -8.27 -2.24 -3.36
N VAL A 131 -8.55 -2.86 -2.23
CA VAL A 131 -9.60 -3.89 -2.09
C VAL A 131 -10.63 -3.43 -1.07
N VAL A 132 -11.89 -3.63 -1.41
CA VAL A 132 -13.02 -3.47 -0.50
C VAL A 132 -13.54 -4.86 -0.16
N VAL A 133 -13.42 -5.26 1.09
CA VAL A 133 -13.97 -6.51 1.59
C VAL A 133 -15.31 -6.21 2.28
N PRO A 134 -16.43 -6.79 1.81
CA PRO A 134 -17.72 -6.61 2.47
C PRO A 134 -17.71 -7.10 3.93
N ALA A 135 -18.61 -6.55 4.74
CA ALA A 135 -18.82 -7.05 6.08
C ALA A 135 -19.18 -8.55 6.09
N ASN A 136 -18.76 -9.25 7.12
CA ASN A 136 -19.01 -10.69 7.31
C ASN A 136 -18.39 -11.63 6.26
N VAL A 137 -17.44 -11.15 5.46
CA VAL A 137 -16.65 -12.00 4.57
C VAL A 137 -15.34 -12.37 5.27
N ASN A 138 -15.15 -13.68 5.50
CA ASN A 138 -13.86 -14.20 5.94
C ASN A 138 -13.04 -14.58 4.69
N VAL A 139 -12.02 -13.77 4.37
CA VAL A 139 -11.22 -13.96 3.15
C VAL A 139 -10.24 -15.12 3.29
N VAL A 140 -9.91 -15.54 4.52
CA VAL A 140 -8.94 -16.61 4.79
C VAL A 140 -9.57 -17.99 4.56
N ASP A 141 -10.82 -18.17 4.96
CA ASP A 141 -11.53 -19.45 4.89
C ASP A 141 -12.72 -19.42 3.93
N ALA A 142 -12.84 -18.35 3.13
CA ALA A 142 -14.00 -18.16 2.27
C ALA A 142 -14.02 -19.16 1.10
N LEU A 143 -15.21 -19.67 0.82
CA LEU A 143 -15.52 -20.26 -0.48
C LEU A 143 -15.25 -19.21 -1.57
N PRO A 144 -15.00 -19.65 -2.83
CA PRO A 144 -14.86 -18.72 -3.93
C PRO A 144 -16.03 -17.74 -3.98
N ILE A 145 -15.72 -16.44 -3.88
CA ILE A 145 -16.70 -15.35 -3.93
C ILE A 145 -16.50 -14.54 -5.21
N ARG A 146 -17.56 -13.89 -5.67
CA ARG A 146 -17.47 -12.96 -6.80
C ARG A 146 -16.54 -11.81 -6.44
N MET A 147 -15.63 -11.48 -7.36
CA MET A 147 -14.79 -10.31 -7.30
C MET A 147 -15.16 -9.36 -8.44
N ASP A 148 -15.50 -8.13 -8.12
CA ASP A 148 -15.69 -7.05 -9.09
C ASP A 148 -14.41 -6.23 -9.19
N VAL A 149 -13.88 -6.07 -10.40
CA VAL A 149 -12.68 -5.25 -10.67
C VAL A 149 -13.13 -3.89 -11.20
N TRP A 150 -12.73 -2.83 -10.49
CA TRP A 150 -13.00 -1.46 -10.90
C TRP A 150 -11.72 -0.79 -11.38
N LEU A 151 -11.67 -0.46 -12.67
CA LEU A 151 -10.60 0.33 -13.28
C LEU A 151 -11.06 1.79 -13.32
N HIS A 152 -10.61 2.59 -12.35
CA HIS A 152 -10.98 3.99 -12.32
C HIS A 152 -10.14 4.84 -13.28
N GLY A 153 -10.76 5.88 -13.84
CA GLY A 153 -10.08 6.87 -14.69
C GLY A 153 -9.09 7.74 -13.88
N ARG A 154 -8.18 8.37 -14.60
CA ARG A 154 -7.22 9.32 -14.02
C ARG A 154 -7.91 10.65 -13.73
N GLY A 155 -7.99 11.05 -12.47
CA GLY A 155 -8.36 12.41 -12.08
C GLY A 155 -7.17 13.38 -12.17
N GLU A 156 -7.45 14.67 -12.29
CA GLU A 156 -6.39 15.69 -12.45
C GLU A 156 -5.42 15.76 -11.26
N LYS A 157 -5.89 15.48 -10.05
CA LYS A 157 -5.12 15.54 -8.79
C LYS A 157 -4.95 14.17 -8.11
N VAL A 158 -5.04 13.09 -8.88
CA VAL A 158 -4.85 11.74 -8.33
C VAL A 158 -3.40 11.34 -8.47
N SER A 159 -2.74 11.17 -7.31
CA SER A 159 -1.41 10.58 -7.19
C SER A 159 -1.50 9.18 -6.56
N GLU A 160 -0.46 8.38 -6.68
CA GLU A 160 -0.38 7.09 -5.98
C GLU A 160 -0.51 7.26 -4.46
N LEU A 161 0.09 8.31 -3.90
CA LEU A 161 -0.04 8.68 -2.49
C LEU A 161 -1.50 8.88 -2.10
N ALA A 162 -2.24 9.70 -2.86
CA ALA A 162 -3.65 9.96 -2.59
C ALA A 162 -4.51 8.69 -2.74
N PHE A 163 -4.20 7.85 -3.74
CA PHE A 163 -4.86 6.56 -3.95
C PHE A 163 -4.66 5.62 -2.76
N LEU A 164 -3.42 5.37 -2.37
CA LEU A 164 -3.09 4.48 -1.25
C LEU A 164 -3.70 4.97 0.06
N ASN A 165 -3.57 6.27 0.36
CA ASN A 165 -4.16 6.84 1.58
C ASN A 165 -5.69 6.70 1.60
N LYS A 166 -6.35 6.95 0.46
CA LYS A 166 -7.80 6.79 0.34
C LYS A 166 -8.25 5.37 0.65
N HIS A 167 -7.52 4.36 0.17
CA HIS A 167 -7.87 2.94 0.33
C HIS A 167 -7.37 2.34 1.65
N SER A 168 -6.48 3.00 2.37
CA SER A 168 -5.99 2.55 3.67
C SER A 168 -6.82 3.00 4.86
N ASN A 169 -7.78 3.93 4.71
CA ASN A 169 -8.28 4.68 5.85
C ASN A 169 -9.79 4.91 5.97
N ARG A 170 -10.62 4.54 4.98
CA ARG A 170 -12.04 4.96 5.01
C ARG A 170 -13.00 3.91 4.46
N PRO A 171 -13.50 3.01 5.32
CA PRO A 171 -14.49 2.00 4.92
C PRO A 171 -15.84 2.59 4.48
N ASP A 172 -16.20 3.78 4.97
CA ASP A 172 -17.52 4.41 4.84
C ASP A 172 -17.82 5.01 3.45
N ARG A 173 -16.85 5.15 2.57
CA ARG A 173 -17.02 5.81 1.25
C ARG A 173 -17.17 4.86 0.07
N TYR A 174 -17.10 3.56 0.28
CA TYR A 174 -17.17 2.58 -0.80
C TYR A 174 -18.48 1.80 -0.78
N ARG A 175 -19.10 1.69 -1.96
CA ARG A 175 -20.24 0.82 -2.17
C ARG A 175 -19.80 -0.64 -2.08
N THR A 176 -20.59 -1.44 -1.40
CA THR A 176 -20.44 -2.90 -1.43
C THR A 176 -21.28 -3.46 -2.57
N GLY A 177 -20.89 -4.60 -3.12
CA GLY A 177 -21.50 -5.22 -4.30
C GLY A 177 -23.01 -5.48 -4.27
N ASN A 178 -23.69 -5.15 -3.17
CA ASN A 178 -25.15 -5.18 -3.04
C ASN A 178 -25.83 -3.85 -3.36
N GLU A 179 -25.07 -2.80 -3.65
CA GLU A 179 -25.62 -1.52 -4.08
C GLU A 179 -25.72 -1.47 -5.60
N PRO A 180 -26.85 -1.03 -6.17
CA PRO A 180 -26.98 -0.91 -7.64
C PRO A 180 -25.93 0.06 -8.17
N MET A 181 -25.27 -0.32 -9.25
CA MET A 181 -24.36 0.57 -10.00
C MET A 181 -25.13 1.80 -10.45
N PRO A 182 -24.57 3.02 -10.33
CA PRO A 182 -25.16 4.19 -10.95
C PRO A 182 -25.26 3.95 -12.46
N GLN A 183 -26.45 4.19 -13.01
CA GLN A 183 -26.68 4.15 -14.46
C GLN A 183 -25.97 5.30 -15.17
#